data_9db6422f3b343e9d4c220612a8829cb9
#
_entry.id   9db6422f3b343e9d4c220612a8829cb9
#
_cell.length_a   1.000
_cell.length_b   1.000
_cell.length_c   1.000
_cell.angle_alpha   90.00
_cell.angle_beta   90.00
_cell.angle_gamma   90.00
#
_symmetry.space_group_name_H-M   'P 1'
#
loop_
_entity.id
_entity.type
_entity.pdbx_description
1 polymer ?
#
loop_
_entity_poly.entity_id
_entity_poly.type
_entity_poly.pdbx_seq_one_letter_code
_entity_poly.pdbx_strand_id
1 'polypeptide(L)'
;VVSRYQEVATGKDVVIVEGMVPTREFNHTSRINTHLAKSLDAEVILIAAQGSDTLKRMAERIEIQAQLFGGARDPKVLGLVLNKVKSDDGVPAFVERLKEQLPLLGTADFQLIGAIPYAEQLNALRTRDIAQLLDAKVLHAGEAERRRINKIVLCARAVPNTVQLLQPGVLVVTPGDRDDIILAASLASLNGVELAGLLLCSD
;
A
#
# COMPACT_ATOMS: atom_id res chain seq x y z
N VAL A 1 11.35 24.82 2.69
CA VAL A 1 10.99 23.81 1.70
C VAL A 1 11.74 24.04 0.40
N VAL A 2 11.66 25.24 -0.21
CA VAL A 2 12.32 25.54 -1.50
C VAL A 2 13.83 25.30 -1.44
N SER A 3 14.51 25.77 -0.40
CA SER A 3 15.96 25.57 -0.23
C SER A 3 16.32 24.06 -0.18
N ARG A 4 15.55 23.26 0.53
CA ARG A 4 15.75 21.81 0.59
C ARG A 4 15.49 21.14 -0.77
N TYR A 5 14.47 21.60 -1.48
CA TYR A 5 14.21 21.13 -2.84
C TYR A 5 15.40 21.42 -3.78
N GLN A 6 15.92 22.63 -3.76
CA GLN A 6 17.06 23.02 -4.60
C GLN A 6 18.30 22.15 -4.32
N GLU A 7 18.56 21.87 -3.04
CA GLU A 7 19.65 20.99 -2.64
C GLU A 7 19.48 19.56 -3.20
N VAL A 8 18.28 19.00 -3.11
CA VAL A 8 17.98 17.65 -3.61
C VAL A 8 17.93 17.59 -5.13
N ALA A 9 17.48 18.66 -5.79
CA ALA A 9 17.34 18.76 -7.24
C ALA A 9 18.68 18.87 -7.99
N THR A 10 19.75 19.24 -7.29
CA THR A 10 21.05 19.41 -7.92
C THR A 10 21.52 18.13 -8.61
N GLY A 11 21.75 18.20 -9.92
CA GLY A 11 22.21 17.07 -10.74
C GLY A 11 21.13 15.99 -10.98
N LYS A 12 19.85 16.32 -10.85
CA LYS A 12 18.72 15.43 -11.15
C LYS A 12 17.94 15.95 -12.35
N ASP A 13 17.56 15.05 -13.23
CA ASP A 13 16.71 15.36 -14.39
C ASP A 13 15.25 15.53 -13.97
N VAL A 14 14.81 14.79 -12.95
CA VAL A 14 13.44 14.80 -12.41
C VAL A 14 13.48 14.67 -10.90
N VAL A 15 12.63 15.43 -10.23
CA VAL A 15 12.39 15.33 -8.78
C VAL A 15 10.90 15.08 -8.55
N ILE A 16 10.60 14.00 -7.88
CA ILE A 16 9.22 13.66 -7.47
C ILE A 16 9.03 14.10 -6.03
N VAL A 17 8.03 14.93 -5.80
CA VAL A 17 7.66 15.42 -4.47
C VAL A 17 6.34 14.77 -4.07
N GLU A 18 6.36 13.93 -3.04
CA GLU A 18 5.15 13.37 -2.48
C GLU A 18 4.42 14.41 -1.63
N GLY A 19 3.15 14.66 -1.95
CA GLY A 19 2.28 15.51 -1.16
C GLY A 19 1.81 14.81 0.12
N MET A 20 1.42 15.60 1.11
CA MET A 20 0.86 15.09 2.36
C MET A 20 -0.53 14.48 2.10
N VAL A 21 -0.78 13.31 2.66
CA VAL A 21 -2.10 12.66 2.57
C VAL A 21 -3.07 13.37 3.53
N PRO A 22 -4.22 13.88 3.03
CA PRO A 22 -5.24 14.46 3.88
C PRO A 22 -5.79 13.42 4.87
N THR A 23 -5.74 13.74 6.16
CA THR A 23 -6.35 12.93 7.22
C THR A 23 -7.38 13.78 7.97
N ARG A 24 -8.24 13.11 8.77
CA ARG A 24 -9.23 13.83 9.58
C ARG A 24 -8.60 14.78 10.61
N GLU A 25 -7.39 14.47 11.07
CA GLU A 25 -6.64 15.25 12.05
C GLU A 25 -5.91 16.45 11.43
N PHE A 26 -5.56 16.37 10.15
CA PHE A 26 -4.78 17.37 9.43
C PHE A 26 -5.56 17.99 8.27
N ASN A 27 -6.54 18.83 8.59
CA ASN A 27 -7.39 19.52 7.59
C ASN A 27 -6.61 20.50 6.68
N HIS A 28 -5.38 20.86 7.06
CA HIS A 28 -4.58 21.85 6.34
C HIS A 28 -3.68 21.25 5.24
N THR A 29 -3.63 19.93 5.11
CA THR A 29 -2.72 19.24 4.17
C THR A 29 -2.97 19.64 2.73
N SER A 30 -4.22 19.75 2.30
CA SER A 30 -4.56 20.18 0.95
C SER A 30 -4.02 21.58 0.65
N ARG A 31 -4.13 22.51 1.61
CA ARG A 31 -3.59 23.87 1.48
C ARG A 31 -2.05 23.87 1.42
N ILE A 32 -1.41 23.04 2.25
CA ILE A 32 0.05 22.90 2.24
C ILE A 32 0.50 22.36 0.88
N ASN A 33 -0.15 21.32 0.36
CA ASN A 33 0.17 20.73 -0.93
C ASN A 33 0.03 21.75 -2.07
N THR A 34 -1.05 22.53 -2.06
CA THR A 34 -1.27 23.58 -3.06
C THR A 34 -0.19 24.67 -3.00
N HIS A 35 0.18 25.12 -1.81
CA HIS A 35 1.26 26.08 -1.64
C HIS A 35 2.61 25.51 -2.06
N LEU A 36 2.86 24.24 -1.75
CA LEU A 36 4.07 23.52 -2.15
C LEU A 36 4.19 23.45 -3.66
N ALA A 37 3.15 22.97 -4.35
CA ALA A 37 3.12 22.88 -5.80
C ALA A 37 3.39 24.26 -6.46
N LYS A 38 2.72 25.32 -5.99
CA LYS A 38 2.92 26.69 -6.48
C LYS A 38 4.34 27.21 -6.22
N SER A 39 4.89 26.96 -5.02
CA SER A 39 6.23 27.45 -4.66
C SER A 39 7.35 26.77 -5.44
N LEU A 40 7.11 25.55 -5.91
CA LEU A 40 8.07 24.78 -6.70
C LEU A 40 7.79 24.87 -8.22
N ASP A 41 6.75 25.60 -8.61
CA ASP A 41 6.24 25.61 -9.99
C ASP A 41 6.05 24.19 -10.56
N ALA A 42 5.59 23.28 -9.70
CA ALA A 42 5.53 21.86 -10.00
C ALA A 42 4.30 21.50 -10.85
N GLU A 43 4.48 20.56 -11.73
CA GLU A 43 3.37 19.82 -12.34
C GLU A 43 2.75 18.87 -11.33
N VAL A 44 1.44 18.67 -11.40
CA VAL A 44 0.66 17.91 -10.41
C VAL A 44 0.07 16.67 -11.04
N ILE A 45 0.37 15.53 -10.45
CA ILE A 45 -0.32 14.26 -10.75
C ILE A 45 -1.20 13.91 -9.55
N LEU A 46 -2.50 13.79 -9.79
CA LEU A 46 -3.41 13.32 -8.76
C LEU A 46 -3.34 11.81 -8.63
N ILE A 47 -3.35 11.32 -7.39
CA ILE A 47 -3.44 9.89 -7.11
C ILE A 47 -4.73 9.62 -6.35
N ALA A 48 -5.58 8.77 -6.90
CA ALA A 48 -6.85 8.42 -6.28
C ALA A 48 -7.01 6.91 -6.14
N ALA A 49 -7.59 6.52 -4.99
CA ALA A 49 -8.01 5.15 -4.75
C ALA A 49 -9.49 5.15 -4.37
N GLN A 50 -10.24 4.15 -4.82
CA GLN A 50 -11.66 4.05 -4.54
C GLN A 50 -11.93 3.89 -3.03
N GLY A 51 -11.18 3.01 -2.37
CA GLY A 51 -11.44 2.68 -0.96
C GLY A 51 -12.85 2.09 -0.80
N SER A 52 -13.64 2.70 0.09
CA SER A 52 -15.05 2.37 0.33
C SER A 52 -16.03 3.29 -0.42
N ASP A 53 -15.55 4.21 -1.24
CA ASP A 53 -16.39 5.17 -1.95
C ASP A 53 -17.12 4.52 -3.13
N THR A 54 -18.30 5.07 -3.46
CA THR A 54 -18.94 4.83 -4.75
C THR A 54 -18.15 5.53 -5.88
N LEU A 55 -18.28 5.07 -7.11
CA LEU A 55 -17.63 5.71 -8.25
C LEU A 55 -17.98 7.20 -8.38
N LYS A 56 -19.25 7.54 -8.12
CA LYS A 56 -19.71 8.94 -8.12
C LYS A 56 -18.98 9.78 -7.08
N ARG A 57 -18.89 9.31 -5.83
CA ARG A 57 -18.17 10.03 -4.77
C ARG A 57 -16.67 10.12 -5.07
N MET A 58 -16.09 9.09 -5.66
CA MET A 58 -14.71 9.11 -6.10
C MET A 58 -14.50 10.17 -7.18
N ALA A 59 -15.36 10.24 -8.19
CA ALA A 59 -15.31 11.25 -9.26
C ALA A 59 -15.41 12.68 -8.68
N GLU A 60 -16.40 12.94 -7.83
CA GLU A 60 -16.58 14.23 -7.13
C GLU A 60 -15.32 14.62 -6.33
N ARG A 61 -14.73 13.67 -5.61
CA ARG A 61 -13.51 13.90 -4.85
C ARG A 61 -12.31 14.23 -5.75
N ILE A 62 -12.16 13.55 -6.88
CA ILE A 62 -11.09 13.83 -7.85
C ILE A 62 -11.26 15.25 -8.41
N GLU A 63 -12.49 15.62 -8.76
CA GLU A 63 -12.79 16.94 -9.30
C GLU A 63 -12.50 18.05 -8.28
N ILE A 64 -12.93 17.88 -7.04
CA ILE A 64 -12.61 18.81 -5.93
C ILE A 64 -11.10 18.93 -5.74
N GLN A 65 -10.36 17.82 -5.75
CA GLN A 65 -8.91 17.86 -5.61
C GLN A 65 -8.24 18.59 -6.80
N ALA A 66 -8.68 18.36 -8.03
CA ALA A 66 -8.19 19.08 -9.19
C ALA A 66 -8.41 20.60 -9.06
N GLN A 67 -9.59 21.02 -8.58
CA GLN A 67 -9.92 22.44 -8.37
C GLN A 67 -8.94 23.15 -7.43
N LEU A 68 -8.41 22.47 -6.44
CA LEU A 68 -7.42 23.05 -5.51
C LEU A 68 -6.11 23.47 -6.23
N PHE A 69 -5.81 22.86 -7.36
CA PHE A 69 -4.61 23.13 -8.15
C PHE A 69 -4.88 23.93 -9.44
N GLY A 70 -6.07 24.51 -9.59
CA GLY A 70 -6.43 25.32 -10.76
C GLY A 70 -7.50 24.68 -11.64
N GLY A 71 -7.88 23.43 -11.37
CA GLY A 71 -8.87 22.65 -12.11
C GLY A 71 -8.25 21.62 -13.04
N ALA A 72 -9.07 20.70 -13.48
CA ALA A 72 -8.65 19.61 -14.36
C ALA A 72 -8.16 20.07 -15.76
N ARG A 73 -8.40 21.32 -16.12
CA ARG A 73 -7.93 21.95 -17.36
C ARG A 73 -6.70 22.85 -17.17
N ASP A 74 -6.23 22.97 -15.95
CA ASP A 74 -5.00 23.71 -15.70
C ASP A 74 -3.82 22.93 -16.29
N PRO A 75 -2.94 23.54 -17.11
CA PRO A 75 -1.84 22.82 -17.75
C PRO A 75 -0.81 22.27 -16.74
N LYS A 76 -0.84 22.74 -15.49
CA LYS A 76 -0.04 22.18 -14.42
C LYS A 76 -0.64 20.90 -13.81
N VAL A 77 -1.89 20.58 -14.05
CA VAL A 77 -2.55 19.36 -13.62
C VAL A 77 -2.48 18.32 -14.73
N LEU A 78 -1.44 17.52 -14.76
CA LEU A 78 -1.17 16.57 -15.84
C LEU A 78 -2.21 15.47 -15.97
N GLY A 79 -2.84 15.07 -14.85
CA GLY A 79 -3.85 14.03 -14.89
C GLY A 79 -3.93 13.20 -13.61
N LEU A 80 -4.40 11.98 -13.77
CA LEU A 80 -4.77 11.07 -12.71
C LEU A 80 -4.04 9.73 -12.81
N VAL A 81 -3.54 9.24 -11.69
CA VAL A 81 -3.19 7.83 -11.48
C VAL A 81 -4.24 7.20 -10.56
N LEU A 82 -4.90 6.16 -11.04
CA LEU A 82 -5.76 5.32 -10.22
C LEU A 82 -4.91 4.29 -9.50
N ASN A 83 -5.01 4.24 -8.17
CA ASN A 83 -4.25 3.30 -7.37
C ASN A 83 -5.20 2.36 -6.62
N LYS A 84 -4.75 1.12 -6.41
CA LYS A 84 -5.49 0.09 -5.66
C LYS A 84 -6.88 -0.19 -6.25
N VAL A 85 -6.98 -0.25 -7.58
CA VAL A 85 -8.25 -0.53 -8.26
C VAL A 85 -8.71 -1.95 -7.93
N LYS A 86 -9.90 -2.06 -7.33
CA LYS A 86 -10.59 -3.34 -7.09
C LYS A 86 -11.77 -3.43 -8.04
N SER A 87 -11.76 -4.41 -8.92
CA SER A 87 -12.86 -4.63 -9.87
C SER A 87 -12.88 -6.09 -10.30
N ASP A 88 -14.04 -6.72 -10.20
CA ASP A 88 -14.24 -8.11 -10.62
C ASP A 88 -14.11 -8.24 -12.14
N ASP A 89 -14.48 -7.17 -12.90
CA ASP A 89 -14.42 -7.10 -14.35
C ASP A 89 -13.07 -6.56 -14.87
N GLY A 90 -12.11 -6.35 -13.96
CA GLY A 90 -10.77 -5.85 -14.27
C GLY A 90 -10.66 -4.33 -14.36
N VAL A 91 -9.40 -3.87 -14.44
CA VAL A 91 -9.05 -2.44 -14.45
C VAL A 91 -9.67 -1.67 -15.62
N PRO A 92 -9.67 -2.19 -16.87
CA PRO A 92 -10.28 -1.45 -18.00
C PRO A 92 -11.75 -1.15 -17.79
N ALA A 93 -12.53 -2.12 -17.35
CA ALA A 93 -13.98 -1.94 -17.11
C ALA A 93 -14.23 -0.93 -15.97
N PHE A 94 -13.40 -0.92 -14.94
CA PHE A 94 -13.46 0.08 -13.89
C PHE A 94 -13.22 1.48 -14.43
N VAL A 95 -12.21 1.65 -15.27
CA VAL A 95 -11.85 2.94 -15.88
C VAL A 95 -13.01 3.48 -16.71
N GLU A 96 -13.64 2.65 -17.54
CA GLU A 96 -14.76 3.10 -18.36
C GLU A 96 -15.96 3.54 -17.50
N ARG A 97 -16.30 2.79 -16.47
CA ARG A 97 -17.36 3.21 -15.52
C ARG A 97 -17.02 4.51 -14.78
N LEU A 98 -15.73 4.73 -14.48
CA LEU A 98 -15.32 5.99 -13.85
C LEU A 98 -15.42 7.16 -14.84
N LYS A 99 -15.09 6.97 -16.11
CA LYS A 99 -15.24 8.00 -17.16
C LYS A 99 -16.69 8.45 -17.34
N GLU A 100 -17.66 7.54 -17.16
CA GLU A 100 -19.09 7.89 -17.17
C GLU A 100 -19.44 8.90 -16.07
N GLN A 101 -18.76 8.82 -14.91
CA GLN A 101 -18.96 9.73 -13.78
C GLN A 101 -18.04 10.97 -13.83
N LEU A 102 -16.93 10.88 -14.54
CA LEU A 102 -15.93 11.94 -14.71
C LEU A 102 -15.55 12.06 -16.19
N PRO A 103 -16.39 12.70 -17.02
CA PRO A 103 -16.21 12.75 -18.48
C PRO A 103 -14.92 13.42 -18.94
N LEU A 104 -14.30 14.25 -18.09
CA LEU A 104 -13.00 14.87 -18.39
C LEU A 104 -11.84 13.87 -18.32
N LEU A 105 -12.01 12.74 -17.65
CA LEU A 105 -10.95 11.76 -17.51
C LEU A 105 -10.62 11.07 -18.83
N GLY A 106 -9.37 11.14 -19.24
CA GLY A 106 -8.90 10.58 -20.50
C GLY A 106 -9.04 11.53 -21.71
N THR A 107 -9.44 12.79 -21.48
CA THR A 107 -9.35 13.86 -22.49
C THR A 107 -7.91 14.39 -22.58
N ALA A 108 -7.66 15.24 -23.58
CA ALA A 108 -6.38 15.92 -23.73
C ALA A 108 -6.04 16.82 -22.52
N ASP A 109 -7.08 17.39 -21.88
CA ASP A 109 -6.93 18.31 -20.77
C ASP A 109 -6.67 17.60 -19.43
N PHE A 110 -7.18 16.36 -19.27
CA PHE A 110 -7.03 15.59 -18.02
C PHE A 110 -6.81 14.11 -18.31
N GLN A 111 -5.57 13.73 -18.39
CA GLN A 111 -5.17 12.38 -18.81
C GLN A 111 -5.32 11.34 -17.69
N LEU A 112 -5.69 10.12 -18.07
CA LEU A 112 -5.46 8.96 -17.24
C LEU A 112 -4.02 8.47 -17.49
N ILE A 113 -3.12 8.84 -16.58
CA ILE A 113 -1.69 8.50 -16.68
C ILE A 113 -1.47 7.01 -16.44
N GLY A 114 -2.25 6.41 -15.55
CA GLY A 114 -2.17 4.98 -15.28
C GLY A 114 -3.23 4.49 -14.30
N ALA A 115 -3.42 3.17 -14.30
CA ALA A 115 -4.29 2.51 -13.34
C ALA A 115 -3.62 1.24 -12.80
N ILE A 116 -3.43 1.19 -11.49
CA ILE A 116 -2.71 0.15 -10.77
C ILE A 116 -3.73 -0.72 -10.03
N PRO A 117 -3.79 -2.03 -10.33
CA PRO A 117 -4.69 -2.93 -9.63
C PRO A 117 -4.33 -3.06 -8.15
N TYR A 118 -5.31 -3.40 -7.35
CA TYR A 118 -5.07 -3.75 -5.96
C TYR A 118 -4.31 -5.08 -5.88
N ALA A 119 -3.17 -5.04 -5.25
CA ALA A 119 -2.39 -6.23 -4.95
C ALA A 119 -2.40 -6.47 -3.43
N GLU A 120 -3.10 -7.50 -3.00
CA GLU A 120 -3.25 -7.85 -1.58
C GLU A 120 -1.88 -8.07 -0.92
N GLN A 121 -0.99 -8.73 -1.65
CA GLN A 121 0.37 -9.04 -1.22
C GLN A 121 1.19 -7.79 -0.86
N LEU A 122 0.95 -6.64 -1.50
CA LEU A 122 1.68 -5.40 -1.20
C LEU A 122 1.27 -4.77 0.14
N ASN A 123 0.09 -5.10 0.64
CA ASN A 123 -0.40 -4.62 1.95
C ASN A 123 -0.13 -5.63 3.08
N ALA A 124 0.33 -6.83 2.76
CA ALA A 124 0.69 -7.81 3.76
C ALA A 124 1.92 -7.33 4.55
N LEU A 125 1.82 -7.36 5.87
CA LEU A 125 2.93 -7.01 6.77
C LEU A 125 4.09 -8.00 6.57
N ARG A 126 5.31 -7.51 6.69
CA ARG A 126 6.49 -8.39 6.74
C ARG A 126 6.63 -8.97 8.14
N THR A 127 7.28 -10.10 8.22
CA THR A 127 7.60 -10.73 9.52
C THR A 127 8.38 -9.78 10.43
N ARG A 128 9.31 -9.01 9.87
CA ARG A 128 10.01 -7.95 10.59
C ARG A 128 9.07 -6.89 11.18
N ASP A 129 8.08 -6.44 10.41
CA ASP A 129 7.15 -5.40 10.85
C ASP A 129 6.35 -5.87 12.07
N ILE A 130 5.95 -7.16 12.09
CA ILE A 130 5.29 -7.78 13.24
C ILE A 130 6.25 -7.89 14.42
N ALA A 131 7.50 -8.31 14.20
CA ALA A 131 8.48 -8.39 15.26
C ALA A 131 8.71 -7.02 15.93
N GLN A 132 8.79 -5.95 15.15
CA GLN A 132 8.91 -4.59 15.67
C GLN A 132 7.64 -4.12 16.40
N LEU A 133 6.47 -4.40 15.86
CA LEU A 133 5.19 -4.00 16.47
C LEU A 133 4.98 -4.64 17.84
N LEU A 134 5.42 -5.89 17.99
CA LEU A 134 5.29 -6.66 19.23
C LEU A 134 6.50 -6.52 20.16
N ASP A 135 7.52 -5.73 19.79
CA ASP A 135 8.82 -5.66 20.50
C ASP A 135 9.40 -7.06 20.74
N ALA A 136 9.21 -7.95 19.76
CA ALA A 136 9.61 -9.34 19.88
C ALA A 136 11.13 -9.51 19.70
N LYS A 137 11.74 -10.33 20.56
CA LYS A 137 13.15 -10.72 20.41
C LYS A 137 13.32 -11.59 19.17
N VAL A 138 14.09 -11.12 18.19
CA VAL A 138 14.41 -11.90 17.00
C VAL A 138 15.51 -12.91 17.36
N LEU A 139 15.16 -14.18 17.42
CA LEU A 139 16.12 -15.27 17.68
C LEU A 139 16.90 -15.63 16.41
N HIS A 140 16.20 -15.66 15.26
CA HIS A 140 16.77 -15.95 13.96
C HIS A 140 16.05 -15.13 12.89
N ALA A 141 16.77 -14.24 12.23
CA ALA A 141 16.17 -13.28 11.29
C ALA A 141 15.70 -13.94 9.98
N GLY A 142 16.45 -14.93 9.47
CA GLY A 142 16.12 -15.55 8.17
C GLY A 142 15.83 -14.51 7.10
N GLU A 143 14.70 -14.65 6.43
CA GLU A 143 14.23 -13.72 5.41
C GLU A 143 13.13 -12.77 5.91
N ALA A 144 13.09 -12.44 7.19
CA ALA A 144 12.05 -11.61 7.82
C ALA A 144 11.82 -10.26 7.10
N GLU A 145 12.85 -9.71 6.46
CA GLU A 145 12.78 -8.48 5.65
C GLU A 145 11.92 -8.62 4.38
N ARG A 146 11.82 -9.82 3.85
CA ARG A 146 11.15 -10.11 2.57
C ARG A 146 9.86 -10.88 2.73
N ARG A 147 9.79 -11.79 3.70
CA ARG A 147 8.64 -12.65 3.96
C ARG A 147 7.42 -11.84 4.34
N ARG A 148 6.35 -12.01 3.56
CA ARG A 148 5.03 -11.39 3.80
C ARG A 148 4.13 -12.36 4.54
N ILE A 149 3.35 -11.81 5.48
CA ILE A 149 2.40 -12.57 6.28
C ILE A 149 1.04 -12.52 5.61
N ASN A 150 0.64 -13.62 5.00
CA ASN A 150 -0.67 -13.75 4.37
C ASN A 150 -1.73 -14.22 5.37
N LYS A 151 -1.31 -14.97 6.39
CA LYS A 151 -2.18 -15.52 7.42
C LYS A 151 -1.42 -15.73 8.72
N ILE A 152 -2.10 -15.50 9.84
CA ILE A 152 -1.61 -15.82 11.18
C ILE A 152 -2.37 -17.03 11.68
N VAL A 153 -1.66 -18.04 12.17
CA VAL A 153 -2.27 -19.27 12.69
C VAL A 153 -1.74 -19.56 14.09
N LEU A 154 -2.67 -19.64 15.04
CA LEU A 154 -2.37 -20.08 16.39
C LEU A 154 -2.36 -21.61 16.46
N CYS A 155 -1.18 -22.19 16.67
CA CYS A 155 -0.95 -23.63 16.71
C CYS A 155 -0.97 -24.15 18.15
N ALA A 156 -2.15 -24.19 18.75
CA ALA A 156 -2.36 -24.70 20.10
C ALA A 156 -2.82 -26.18 20.13
N ARG A 157 -3.16 -26.76 18.98
CA ARG A 157 -3.62 -28.15 18.85
C ARG A 157 -2.47 -29.11 18.58
N ALA A 158 -2.75 -30.41 18.65
CA ALA A 158 -1.76 -31.46 18.32
C ALA A 158 -1.30 -31.37 16.86
N VAL A 159 -0.07 -31.80 16.59
CA VAL A 159 0.61 -31.72 15.29
C VAL A 159 -0.23 -32.19 14.11
N PRO A 160 -0.94 -33.35 14.16
CA PRO A 160 -1.74 -33.80 13.02
C PRO A 160 -2.81 -32.79 12.56
N ASN A 161 -3.34 -31.98 13.49
CA ASN A 161 -4.33 -30.94 13.20
C ASN A 161 -3.71 -29.61 12.78
N THR A 162 -2.40 -29.49 12.95
CA THR A 162 -1.64 -28.26 12.68
C THR A 162 -0.93 -28.31 11.34
N VAL A 163 -0.45 -29.49 10.92
CA VAL A 163 0.35 -29.65 9.68
C VAL A 163 -0.37 -29.08 8.44
N GLN A 164 -1.67 -29.26 8.35
CA GLN A 164 -2.47 -28.74 7.22
C GLN A 164 -2.52 -27.21 7.17
N LEU A 165 -2.20 -26.53 8.27
CA LEU A 165 -2.19 -25.09 8.39
C LEU A 165 -0.84 -24.47 8.03
N LEU A 166 0.21 -25.30 7.94
CA LEU A 166 1.57 -24.89 7.58
C LEU A 166 1.64 -24.69 6.06
N GLN A 167 1.29 -23.50 5.61
CA GLN A 167 1.23 -23.12 4.20
C GLN A 167 2.14 -21.90 3.93
N PRO A 168 2.50 -21.65 2.67
CA PRO A 168 3.30 -20.48 2.31
C PRO A 168 2.67 -19.16 2.81
N GLY A 169 3.50 -18.30 3.38
CA GLY A 169 3.07 -17.02 3.92
C GLY A 169 2.35 -17.07 5.28
N VAL A 170 2.33 -18.22 5.95
CA VAL A 170 1.74 -18.36 7.29
C VAL A 170 2.77 -17.95 8.35
N LEU A 171 2.36 -17.04 9.25
CA LEU A 171 3.02 -16.81 10.53
C LEU A 171 2.44 -17.79 11.55
N VAL A 172 3.25 -18.74 11.99
CA VAL A 172 2.89 -19.71 13.02
C VAL A 172 3.09 -19.08 14.38
N VAL A 173 2.06 -19.11 15.23
CA VAL A 173 2.12 -18.63 16.61
C VAL A 173 1.92 -19.83 17.53
N THR A 174 2.85 -20.06 18.45
CA THR A 174 2.77 -21.20 19.38
C THR A 174 3.49 -20.87 20.70
N PRO A 175 3.12 -21.47 21.83
CA PRO A 175 3.91 -21.41 23.06
C PRO A 175 5.35 -21.89 22.83
N GLY A 176 6.31 -21.32 23.59
CA GLY A 176 7.72 -21.63 23.43
C GLY A 176 8.13 -23.03 23.89
N ASP A 177 7.29 -23.71 24.68
CA ASP A 177 7.45 -25.08 25.16
C ASP A 177 6.87 -26.16 24.22
N ARG A 178 6.32 -25.73 23.07
CA ARG A 178 5.72 -26.65 22.07
C ARG A 178 6.78 -27.14 21.07
N ASP A 179 7.73 -27.95 21.54
CA ASP A 179 8.78 -28.53 20.70
C ASP A 179 8.22 -29.30 19.49
N ASP A 180 7.07 -29.95 19.65
CA ASP A 180 6.38 -30.69 18.61
C ASP A 180 5.94 -29.77 17.44
N ILE A 181 5.41 -28.59 17.71
CA ILE A 181 5.01 -27.61 16.71
C ILE A 181 6.23 -26.93 16.08
N ILE A 182 7.22 -26.60 16.89
CA ILE A 182 8.49 -26.03 16.43
C ILE A 182 9.16 -26.96 15.43
N LEU A 183 9.24 -28.25 15.79
CA LEU A 183 9.81 -29.28 14.90
C LEU A 183 8.99 -29.44 13.62
N ALA A 184 7.65 -29.49 13.73
CA ALA A 184 6.78 -29.61 12.57
C ALA A 184 6.93 -28.42 11.61
N ALA A 185 6.97 -27.19 12.13
CA ALA A 185 7.17 -25.98 11.32
C ALA A 185 8.57 -25.98 10.66
N SER A 186 9.59 -26.41 11.39
CA SER A 186 10.96 -26.53 10.87
C SER A 186 11.04 -27.56 9.73
N LEU A 187 10.43 -28.74 9.90
CA LEU A 187 10.37 -29.77 8.88
C LEU A 187 9.59 -29.30 7.65
N ALA A 188 8.47 -28.60 7.84
CA ALA A 188 7.71 -28.01 6.74
C ALA A 188 8.59 -27.03 5.93
N SER A 189 9.33 -26.18 6.63
CA SER A 189 10.25 -25.23 5.99
C SER A 189 11.40 -25.93 5.24
N LEU A 190 11.99 -26.97 5.82
CA LEU A 190 13.02 -27.79 5.15
C LEU A 190 12.48 -28.51 3.89
N ASN A 191 11.19 -28.86 3.90
CA ASN A 191 10.49 -29.45 2.75
C ASN A 191 9.99 -28.39 1.73
N GLY A 192 10.45 -27.14 1.85
CA GLY A 192 10.18 -26.10 0.87
C GLY A 192 8.90 -25.29 1.11
N VAL A 193 8.23 -25.46 2.26
CA VAL A 193 7.11 -24.58 2.61
C VAL A 193 7.66 -23.23 3.08
N GLU A 194 7.37 -22.21 2.33
CA GLU A 194 7.81 -20.82 2.62
C GLU A 194 6.96 -20.18 3.72
N LEU A 195 7.12 -20.63 4.96
CA LEU A 195 6.48 -19.98 6.10
C LEU A 195 6.92 -18.51 6.21
N ALA A 196 6.03 -17.62 6.63
CA ALA A 196 6.39 -16.23 6.91
C ALA A 196 7.30 -16.15 8.13
N GLY A 197 7.04 -16.94 9.15
CA GLY A 197 7.86 -17.02 10.36
C GLY A 197 7.23 -17.89 11.43
N LEU A 198 7.96 -18.04 12.54
CA LEU A 198 7.52 -18.70 13.76
C LEU A 198 7.62 -17.69 14.91
N LEU A 199 6.50 -17.42 15.55
CA LEU A 199 6.40 -16.55 16.72
C LEU A 199 6.17 -17.43 17.96
N LEU A 200 7.13 -17.43 18.84
CA LEU A 200 7.06 -18.13 20.11
C LEU A 200 6.50 -17.18 21.17
N CYS A 201 5.41 -17.57 21.80
CA CYS A 201 4.92 -16.90 22.97
C CYS A 201 5.68 -17.45 24.16
N SER A 202 6.41 -16.57 24.82
CA SER A 202 7.10 -16.91 26.07
C SER A 202 6.10 -17.01 27.21
N ASP A 203 6.46 -17.78 28.22
CA ASP A 203 5.80 -17.81 29.52
C ASP A 203 5.89 -16.46 30.23
#